data_132822f13275f3f521f6e68d84b392cd
#
_entry.id   132822f13275f3f521f6e68d84b392cd
#
_cell.length_a   1.000
_cell.length_b   1.000
_cell.length_c   1.000
_cell.angle_alpha   90.00
_cell.angle_beta   90.00
_cell.angle_gamma   90.00
#
_symmetry.space_group_name_H-M   'P 1'
#
loop_
_entity.id
_entity.type
_entity.pdbx_description
1 polymer ?
#
loop_
_entity_poly.entity_id
_entity_poly.type
_entity_poly.pdbx_seq_one_letter_code
_entity_poly.pdbx_strand_id
1 'polypeptide(L)'
;MKKRLVIFFLAAAMVLGGCENKNSKLYKKGIEALEQKDYVTSIAMLEGAVKAGDRLAESYRSLGIAYLKSQEYDKAKEAFKSSLSSMKHKDAEFSRDVMYYEAETCVQAGDLDGAIEICTNIQEEKVDADALFLRGRAYLLQKNY
;
A
#
# COMPACT_ATOMS: atom_id res chain seq x y z
N MET A 1 -61.07 -28.73 -30.78
CA MET A 1 -59.62 -28.51 -31.00
C MET A 1 -59.09 -27.68 -29.84
N LYS A 2 -58.39 -28.29 -28.89
CA LYS A 2 -57.86 -27.63 -27.71
C LYS A 2 -56.37 -27.35 -27.99
N LYS A 3 -56.00 -26.09 -28.18
CA LYS A 3 -54.61 -25.66 -28.33
C LYS A 3 -53.97 -25.72 -26.96
N ARG A 4 -52.99 -26.62 -26.76
CA ARG A 4 -52.15 -26.68 -25.58
C ARG A 4 -51.06 -25.64 -25.70
N LEU A 5 -51.14 -24.59 -24.91
CA LEU A 5 -50.15 -23.57 -24.75
C LEU A 5 -48.99 -24.18 -23.90
N VAL A 6 -47.86 -24.49 -24.56
CA VAL A 6 -46.66 -24.92 -23.90
C VAL A 6 -45.92 -23.66 -23.41
N ILE A 7 -46.02 -23.38 -22.14
CA ILE A 7 -45.25 -22.30 -21.49
C ILE A 7 -43.86 -22.84 -21.24
N PHE A 8 -42.90 -22.41 -22.05
CA PHE A 8 -41.49 -22.63 -21.75
C PHE A 8 -41.10 -21.72 -20.59
N PHE A 9 -40.99 -22.29 -19.38
CA PHE A 9 -40.27 -21.68 -18.28
C PHE A 9 -38.77 -21.70 -18.61
N LEU A 10 -38.29 -20.58 -19.15
CA LEU A 10 -36.84 -20.33 -19.21
C LEU A 10 -36.38 -20.07 -17.80
N ALA A 11 -35.92 -21.11 -17.11
CA ALA A 11 -35.21 -20.98 -15.85
C ALA A 11 -33.89 -20.24 -16.15
N ALA A 12 -33.93 -18.92 -15.98
CA ALA A 12 -32.70 -18.13 -15.87
C ALA A 12 -31.98 -18.58 -14.60
N ALA A 13 -31.11 -19.58 -14.74
CA ALA A 13 -30.10 -19.87 -13.73
C ALA A 13 -29.25 -18.61 -13.59
N MET A 14 -29.59 -17.75 -12.61
CA MET A 14 -28.67 -16.77 -12.10
C MET A 14 -27.48 -17.55 -11.52
N VAL A 15 -26.46 -17.68 -12.33
CA VAL A 15 -25.14 -18.01 -11.87
C VAL A 15 -24.72 -16.87 -10.95
N LEU A 16 -25.01 -17.03 -9.66
CA LEU A 16 -24.35 -16.27 -8.59
C LEU A 16 -22.89 -16.77 -8.55
N GLY A 17 -22.20 -16.64 -9.68
CA GLY A 17 -20.75 -16.66 -9.69
C GLY A 17 -20.33 -15.42 -8.92
N GLY A 18 -19.87 -15.62 -7.68
CA GLY A 18 -19.25 -14.54 -6.93
C GLY A 18 -18.26 -13.85 -7.84
N CYS A 19 -18.51 -12.60 -8.17
CA CYS A 19 -17.53 -11.73 -8.75
C CYS A 19 -16.44 -11.57 -7.69
N GLU A 20 -15.55 -12.53 -7.63
CA GLU A 20 -14.24 -12.30 -7.05
C GLU A 20 -13.65 -11.16 -7.85
N ASN A 21 -13.70 -9.99 -7.24
CA ASN A 21 -13.42 -8.73 -7.91
C ASN A 21 -12.03 -8.87 -8.55
N LYS A 22 -11.94 -8.82 -9.88
CA LYS A 22 -10.65 -8.92 -10.60
C LYS A 22 -9.59 -8.00 -10.00
N ASN A 23 -10.03 -6.93 -9.38
CA ASN A 23 -9.24 -5.91 -8.73
C ASN A 23 -8.57 -6.45 -7.46
N SER A 24 -9.29 -7.23 -6.63
CA SER A 24 -8.68 -7.83 -5.42
C SER A 24 -7.59 -8.86 -5.75
N LYS A 25 -7.60 -9.42 -6.97
CA LYS A 25 -6.53 -10.31 -7.45
C LYS A 25 -5.23 -9.56 -7.76
N LEU A 26 -5.31 -8.30 -8.22
CA LEU A 26 -4.12 -7.50 -8.50
C LEU A 26 -3.39 -7.15 -7.21
N TYR A 27 -4.11 -6.69 -6.18
CA TYR A 27 -3.52 -6.42 -4.88
C TYR A 27 -2.83 -7.67 -4.31
N LYS A 28 -3.52 -8.81 -4.26
CA LYS A 28 -2.95 -10.06 -3.75
C LYS A 28 -1.67 -10.48 -4.49
N LYS A 29 -1.70 -10.47 -5.83
CA LYS A 29 -0.52 -10.79 -6.64
C LYS A 29 0.63 -9.81 -6.42
N GLY A 30 0.31 -8.53 -6.22
CA GLY A 30 1.31 -7.52 -5.89
C GLY A 30 1.99 -7.79 -4.55
N ILE A 31 1.23 -8.20 -3.53
CA ILE A 31 1.79 -8.59 -2.23
C ILE A 31 2.63 -9.87 -2.34
N GLU A 32 2.12 -10.90 -3.01
CA GLU A 32 2.86 -12.15 -3.23
C GLU A 32 4.22 -11.89 -3.93
N ALA A 33 4.23 -11.04 -4.96
CA ALA A 33 5.45 -10.65 -5.65
C ALA A 33 6.40 -9.85 -4.73
N LEU A 34 5.86 -8.97 -3.88
CA LEU A 34 6.63 -8.21 -2.90
C LEU A 34 7.35 -9.13 -1.89
N GLU A 35 6.63 -10.13 -1.37
CA GLU A 35 7.17 -11.15 -0.47
C GLU A 35 8.28 -11.98 -1.13
N GLN A 36 8.11 -12.27 -2.42
CA GLN A 36 9.12 -12.98 -3.24
C GLN A 36 10.28 -12.08 -3.68
N LYS A 37 10.25 -10.78 -3.32
CA LYS A 37 11.23 -9.75 -3.71
C LYS A 37 11.28 -9.51 -5.23
N ASP A 38 10.22 -9.91 -5.95
CA ASP A 38 10.02 -9.53 -7.35
C ASP A 38 9.35 -8.14 -7.40
N TYR A 39 10.17 -7.12 -7.20
CA TYR A 39 9.67 -5.75 -7.09
C TYR A 39 9.09 -5.23 -8.39
N VAL A 40 9.59 -5.68 -9.55
CA VAL A 40 9.08 -5.28 -10.86
C VAL A 40 7.64 -5.75 -11.04
N THR A 41 7.38 -7.03 -10.80
CA THR A 41 6.02 -7.59 -10.86
C THR A 41 5.12 -6.98 -9.78
N SER A 42 5.65 -6.78 -8.56
CA SER A 42 4.91 -6.16 -7.46
C SER A 42 4.42 -4.77 -7.83
N ILE A 43 5.30 -3.90 -8.33
CA ILE A 43 4.96 -2.55 -8.77
C ILE A 43 3.86 -2.59 -9.84
N ALA A 44 4.03 -3.39 -10.89
CA ALA A 44 3.03 -3.48 -11.97
C ALA A 44 1.65 -3.92 -11.47
N MET A 45 1.59 -4.92 -10.58
CA MET A 45 0.34 -5.42 -10.01
C MET A 45 -0.30 -4.40 -9.06
N LEU A 46 0.48 -3.73 -8.21
CA LEU A 46 -0.02 -2.75 -7.26
C LEU A 46 -0.47 -1.45 -7.94
N GLU A 47 0.23 -1.00 -8.98
CA GLU A 47 -0.26 0.11 -9.83
C GLU A 47 -1.61 -0.23 -10.48
N GLY A 48 -1.76 -1.47 -10.93
CA GLY A 48 -3.04 -1.97 -11.43
C GLY A 48 -4.14 -1.96 -10.37
N ALA A 49 -3.84 -2.35 -9.13
CA ALA A 49 -4.76 -2.29 -8.00
C ALA A 49 -5.17 -0.85 -7.67
N VAL A 50 -4.22 0.08 -7.65
CA VAL A 50 -4.48 1.52 -7.46
C VAL A 50 -5.40 2.07 -8.54
N LYS A 51 -5.13 1.79 -9.83
CA LYS A 51 -5.99 2.21 -10.95
C LYS A 51 -7.40 1.65 -10.85
N ALA A 52 -7.54 0.47 -10.29
CA ALA A 52 -8.83 -0.18 -10.07
C ALA A 52 -9.56 0.32 -8.82
N GLY A 53 -8.95 1.17 -8.01
CA GLY A 53 -9.51 1.68 -6.76
C GLY A 53 -9.61 0.62 -5.64
N ASP A 54 -8.84 -0.46 -5.75
CA ASP A 54 -8.86 -1.55 -4.78
C ASP A 54 -7.94 -1.23 -3.60
N ARG A 55 -8.52 -1.21 -2.39
CA ARG A 55 -7.77 -0.99 -1.14
C ARG A 55 -6.73 0.11 -1.27
N LEU A 56 -7.17 1.31 -1.67
CA LEU A 56 -6.27 2.38 -2.08
C LEU A 56 -5.16 2.67 -1.07
N ALA A 57 -5.50 2.79 0.21
CA ALA A 57 -4.50 3.07 1.23
C ALA A 57 -3.45 1.95 1.33
N GLU A 58 -3.89 0.69 1.41
CA GLU A 58 -3.00 -0.47 1.49
C GLU A 58 -2.24 -0.71 0.19
N SER A 59 -2.88 -0.46 -0.97
CA SER A 59 -2.21 -0.60 -2.28
C SER A 59 -1.10 0.43 -2.44
N TYR A 60 -1.35 1.68 -2.08
CA TYR A 60 -0.31 2.72 -2.10
C TYR A 60 0.80 2.46 -1.08
N ARG A 61 0.47 2.00 0.13
CA ARG A 61 1.49 1.61 1.12
C ARG A 61 2.42 0.52 0.57
N SER A 62 1.84 -0.53 0.03
CA SER A 62 2.60 -1.66 -0.52
C SER A 62 3.42 -1.27 -1.75
N LEU A 63 2.87 -0.38 -2.60
CA LEU A 63 3.55 0.20 -3.74
C LEU A 63 4.74 1.05 -3.29
N GLY A 64 4.57 1.85 -2.23
CA GLY A 64 5.66 2.63 -1.62
C GLY A 64 6.80 1.73 -1.13
N ILE A 65 6.47 0.60 -0.48
CA ILE A 65 7.46 -0.39 -0.04
C ILE A 65 8.18 -1.00 -1.26
N ALA A 66 7.45 -1.36 -2.32
CA ALA A 66 8.07 -1.92 -3.53
C ALA A 66 9.03 -0.92 -4.19
N TYR A 67 8.65 0.36 -4.29
CA TYR A 67 9.51 1.43 -4.80
C TYR A 67 10.74 1.66 -3.90
N LEU A 68 10.56 1.67 -2.57
CA LEU A 68 11.67 1.77 -1.62
C LEU A 68 12.68 0.66 -1.83
N LYS A 69 12.23 -0.59 -1.96
CA LYS A 69 13.10 -1.76 -2.19
C LYS A 69 13.76 -1.73 -3.58
N SER A 70 13.16 -1.04 -4.55
CA SER A 70 13.73 -0.78 -5.88
C SER A 70 14.60 0.48 -5.92
N GLN A 71 14.80 1.17 -4.79
CA GLN A 71 15.56 2.42 -4.67
C GLN A 71 14.96 3.59 -5.47
N GLU A 72 13.67 3.53 -5.79
CA GLU A 72 12.91 4.59 -6.44
C GLU A 72 12.31 5.53 -5.37
N TYR A 73 13.17 6.23 -4.63
CA TYR A 73 12.82 6.92 -3.38
C TYR A 73 11.77 8.00 -3.55
N ASP A 74 11.80 8.77 -4.63
CA ASP A 74 10.80 9.82 -4.87
C ASP A 74 9.40 9.23 -5.08
N LYS A 75 9.31 8.15 -5.86
CA LYS A 75 8.04 7.44 -6.05
C LYS A 75 7.55 6.78 -4.75
N ALA A 76 8.47 6.26 -3.95
CA ALA A 76 8.13 5.69 -2.64
C ALA A 76 7.49 6.76 -1.73
N LYS A 77 8.09 7.95 -1.62
CA LYS A 77 7.54 9.06 -0.83
C LYS A 77 6.16 9.49 -1.33
N GLU A 78 5.96 9.60 -2.64
CA GLU A 78 4.64 9.94 -3.22
C GLU A 78 3.59 8.85 -2.92
N ALA A 79 3.96 7.58 -3.01
CA ALA A 79 3.07 6.48 -2.70
C ALA A 79 2.67 6.48 -1.22
N PHE A 80 3.59 6.71 -0.28
CA PHE A 80 3.25 6.80 1.15
C PHE A 80 2.32 7.98 1.45
N LYS A 81 2.55 9.16 0.88
CA LYS A 81 1.62 10.30 1.00
C LYS A 81 0.23 9.97 0.44
N SER A 82 0.18 9.28 -0.70
CA SER A 82 -1.07 8.84 -1.31
C SER A 82 -1.78 7.80 -0.45
N SER A 83 -1.04 6.91 0.23
CA SER A 83 -1.58 5.96 1.19
C SER A 83 -2.31 6.67 2.32
N LEU A 84 -1.65 7.60 3.00
CA LEU A 84 -2.23 8.37 4.11
C LEU A 84 -3.46 9.17 3.68
N SER A 85 -3.41 9.82 2.52
CA SER A 85 -4.54 10.61 2.00
C SER A 85 -5.71 9.78 1.50
N SER A 86 -5.50 8.51 1.20
CA SER A 86 -6.54 7.57 0.73
C SER A 86 -7.27 6.85 1.87
N MET A 87 -6.86 7.06 3.11
CA MET A 87 -7.51 6.46 4.28
C MET A 87 -8.92 6.99 4.44
N LYS A 88 -9.90 6.08 4.53
CA LYS A 88 -11.31 6.44 4.77
C LYS A 88 -11.61 6.80 6.22
N HIS A 89 -10.86 6.24 7.14
CA HIS A 89 -10.97 6.44 8.58
C HIS A 89 -9.58 6.62 9.17
N LYS A 90 -9.48 7.36 10.28
CA LYS A 90 -8.23 7.47 11.03
C LYS A 90 -7.89 6.11 11.66
N ASP A 91 -6.79 5.54 11.23
CA ASP A 91 -6.16 4.38 11.82
C ASP A 91 -4.74 4.78 12.22
N ALA A 92 -4.54 5.01 13.52
CA ALA A 92 -3.28 5.51 14.04
C ALA A 92 -2.15 4.48 13.89
N GLU A 93 -2.46 3.19 13.97
CA GLU A 93 -1.45 2.12 13.79
C GLU A 93 -0.99 2.05 12.34
N PHE A 94 -1.94 2.02 11.41
CA PHE A 94 -1.64 2.04 9.98
C PHE A 94 -0.88 3.32 9.59
N SER A 95 -1.30 4.48 10.09
CA SER A 95 -0.61 5.75 9.80
C SER A 95 0.84 5.73 10.26
N ARG A 96 1.11 5.26 11.50
CA ARG A 96 2.48 5.16 12.01
C ARG A 96 3.34 4.21 11.19
N ASP A 97 2.79 3.08 10.78
CA ASP A 97 3.50 2.13 9.94
C ASP A 97 3.86 2.75 8.57
N VAL A 98 2.94 3.48 7.92
CA VAL A 98 3.24 4.19 6.67
C VAL A 98 4.30 5.27 6.88
N MET A 99 4.19 6.08 7.94
CA MET A 99 5.15 7.12 8.28
C MET A 99 6.54 6.54 8.59
N TYR A 100 6.61 5.37 9.24
CA TYR A 100 7.87 4.69 9.46
C TYR A 100 8.59 4.32 8.16
N TYR A 101 7.88 3.75 7.19
CA TYR A 101 8.46 3.45 5.87
C TYR A 101 8.83 4.72 5.09
N GLU A 102 8.06 5.80 5.23
CA GLU A 102 8.43 7.09 4.64
C GLU A 102 9.72 7.63 5.25
N ALA A 103 9.88 7.57 6.58
CA ALA A 103 11.12 7.95 7.28
C ALA A 103 12.30 7.06 6.86
N GLU A 104 12.11 5.74 6.74
CA GLU A 104 13.14 4.83 6.23
C GLU A 104 13.55 5.22 4.79
N THR A 105 12.59 5.58 3.97
CA THR A 105 12.86 6.07 2.60
C THR A 105 13.70 7.34 2.62
N CYS A 106 13.38 8.29 3.50
CA CYS A 106 14.16 9.51 3.68
C CYS A 106 15.61 9.21 4.10
N VAL A 107 15.82 8.31 5.04
CA VAL A 107 17.18 7.88 5.44
C VAL A 107 17.96 7.29 4.26
N GLN A 108 17.33 6.40 3.48
CA GLN A 108 18.00 5.77 2.35
C GLN A 108 18.24 6.74 1.18
N ALA A 109 17.40 7.75 1.01
CA ALA A 109 17.56 8.82 0.04
C ALA A 109 18.58 9.89 0.47
N GLY A 110 19.07 9.86 1.72
CA GLY A 110 19.95 10.90 2.28
C GLY A 110 19.23 12.13 2.81
N ASP A 111 17.90 12.15 2.82
CA ASP A 111 17.06 13.19 3.39
C ASP A 111 16.93 12.99 4.91
N LEU A 112 18.03 13.24 5.62
CA LEU A 112 18.16 12.94 7.05
C LEU A 112 17.30 13.87 7.91
N ASP A 113 17.12 15.12 7.52
CA ASP A 113 16.25 16.07 8.21
C ASP A 113 14.79 15.65 8.12
N GLY A 114 14.33 15.27 6.92
CA GLY A 114 12.99 14.74 6.71
C GLY A 114 12.73 13.47 7.54
N ALA A 115 13.70 12.57 7.60
CA ALA A 115 13.59 11.36 8.43
C ALA A 115 13.43 11.70 9.92
N ILE A 116 14.22 12.65 10.44
CA ILE A 116 14.15 13.08 11.84
C ILE A 116 12.80 13.71 12.16
N GLU A 117 12.30 14.57 11.28
CA GLU A 117 10.99 15.20 11.42
C GLU A 117 9.87 14.16 11.50
N ILE A 118 9.80 13.24 10.54
CA ILE A 118 8.77 12.19 10.52
C ILE A 118 8.85 11.31 11.77
N CYS A 119 10.04 10.87 12.15
CA CYS A 119 10.21 10.06 13.36
C CYS A 119 9.81 10.83 14.62
N THR A 120 10.01 12.13 14.67
CA THR A 120 9.59 12.97 15.80
C THR A 120 8.05 13.03 15.87
N ASN A 121 7.38 13.22 14.75
CA ASN A 121 5.91 13.22 14.69
C ASN A 121 5.32 11.87 15.14
N ILE A 122 5.93 10.74 14.77
CA ILE A 122 5.53 9.42 15.26
C ILE A 122 5.61 9.37 16.79
N GLN A 123 6.68 9.92 17.39
CA GLN A 123 6.90 9.91 18.85
C GLN A 123 5.93 10.80 19.63
N GLU A 124 5.43 11.88 19.02
CA GLU A 124 4.43 12.75 19.65
C GLU A 124 3.08 12.04 19.87
N GLU A 125 2.74 11.10 18.98
CA GLU A 125 1.52 10.32 19.13
C GLU A 125 1.66 9.16 20.12
N LYS A 126 2.77 8.42 20.04
CA LYS A 126 3.06 7.26 20.89
C LYS A 126 4.55 6.92 20.82
N VAL A 127 5.13 6.54 21.95
CA VAL A 127 6.51 6.01 21.98
C VAL A 127 6.59 4.77 21.10
N ASP A 128 7.45 4.85 20.09
CA ASP A 128 7.72 3.80 19.10
C ASP A 128 9.22 3.53 19.03
N ALA A 129 9.64 2.31 19.39
CA ALA A 129 11.04 1.95 19.50
C ALA A 129 11.76 1.95 18.14
N ASP A 130 11.06 1.53 17.08
CA ASP A 130 11.65 1.47 15.74
C ASP A 130 11.86 2.89 15.19
N ALA A 131 10.90 3.78 15.40
CA ALA A 131 11.04 5.19 15.01
C ALA A 131 12.14 5.90 15.83
N LEU A 132 12.29 5.58 17.13
CA LEU A 132 13.42 6.08 17.96
C LEU A 132 14.76 5.60 17.41
N PHE A 133 14.87 4.33 17.08
CA PHE A 133 16.09 3.77 16.50
C PHE A 133 16.42 4.42 15.15
N LEU A 134 15.43 4.57 14.27
CA LEU A 134 15.60 5.18 12.96
C LEU A 134 16.03 6.65 13.07
N ARG A 135 15.43 7.41 14.01
CA ARG A 135 15.81 8.78 14.30
C ARG A 135 17.25 8.89 14.80
N GLY A 136 17.62 8.01 15.71
CA GLY A 136 19.01 7.91 16.20
C GLY A 136 20.00 7.62 15.08
N ARG A 137 19.66 6.72 14.18
CA ARG A 137 20.46 6.41 12.98
C ARG A 137 20.60 7.63 12.06
N ALA A 138 19.52 8.38 11.81
CA ALA A 138 19.57 9.60 11.01
C ALA A 138 20.51 10.64 11.62
N TYR A 139 20.46 10.88 12.94
CA TYR A 139 21.40 11.79 13.62
C TYR A 139 22.85 11.33 13.53
N LEU A 140 23.11 10.02 13.63
CA LEU A 140 24.48 9.50 13.48
C LEU A 140 25.01 9.73 12.07
N LEU A 141 24.17 9.52 11.05
CA LEU A 141 24.55 9.77 9.66
C LEU A 141 24.83 11.25 9.39
N GLN A 142 24.04 12.17 9.96
CA GLN A 142 24.29 13.62 9.84
C GLN A 142 25.66 14.05 10.39
N LYS A 143 26.13 13.41 11.46
CA LYS A 143 27.43 13.76 12.06
C LYS A 143 28.63 13.28 11.27
N ASN A 144 28.43 12.35 10.33
CA ASN A 144 29.49 11.77 9.52
C ASN A 144 29.61 12.44 8.13
N TYR A 145 28.82 13.47 7.88
CA TYR A 145 28.89 14.35 6.71
C TYR A 145 29.17 15.77 7.20
#